data_a73c7fb549a02b505b242ed394e20a56
#
_entry.id   a73c7fb549a02b505b242ed394e20a56
#
_cell.length_a   1.000
_cell.length_b   1.000
_cell.length_c   1.000
_cell.angle_alpha   90.00
_cell.angle_beta   90.00
_cell.angle_gamma   90.00
#
_symmetry.space_group_name_H-M   'P 1'
#
loop_
_entity.id
_entity.type
_entity.pdbx_description
1 polymer ?
#
loop_
_entity_poly.entity_id
_entity_poly.type
_entity_poly.pdbx_seq_one_letter_code
_entity_poly.pdbx_strand_id
1 'polypeptide(L)'
;MTDAVLDPELSQDVGGSDVPLIELTIGQQLAETAERFGDNEALVDVPAGRRWTYDELLQDVRRLASGLLELGLRKGDRVGIWAPNRWEWFLTQFATAEVGMVLVNINPSYRVHELEYALVKSEVRCVIAATEFKDSKYAEMLEEVMPRCDDLEKVVLMESDEFAALMR
;
A
#
# COMPACT_ATOMS: atom_id res chain seq x y z
N MET A 1 -3.94 6.20 39.28
CA MET A 1 -3.01 5.67 38.27
C MET A 1 -1.64 5.65 38.93
N THR A 2 -1.09 4.47 39.16
CA THR A 2 0.25 4.30 39.74
C THR A 2 1.27 4.62 38.70
N ASP A 3 2.07 5.67 38.89
CA ASP A 3 3.25 5.94 38.06
C ASP A 3 4.12 4.66 38.06
N ALA A 4 4.35 4.12 36.86
CA ALA A 4 5.25 3.00 36.71
C ALA A 4 6.65 3.47 37.14
N VAL A 5 7.19 2.91 38.20
CA VAL A 5 8.55 3.18 38.64
C VAL A 5 9.46 2.47 37.65
N LEU A 6 10.14 3.25 36.78
CA LEU A 6 11.12 2.74 35.84
C LEU A 6 12.38 2.29 36.58
N ASP A 7 12.89 1.11 36.28
CA ASP A 7 14.17 0.62 36.76
C ASP A 7 15.31 1.33 36.01
N PRO A 8 16.17 2.11 36.66
CA PRO A 8 17.21 2.86 36.00
C PRO A 8 18.33 1.99 35.38
N GLU A 9 18.39 0.70 35.71
CA GLU A 9 19.34 -0.25 35.14
C GLU A 9 18.84 -0.89 33.83
N LEU A 10 17.57 -0.72 33.49
CA LEU A 10 16.97 -1.27 32.29
C LEU A 10 16.81 -0.18 31.21
N SER A 11 17.07 -0.55 29.96
CA SER A 11 16.76 0.29 28.81
C SER A 11 15.24 0.25 28.54
N GLN A 12 14.47 0.95 29.35
CA GLN A 12 13.01 1.02 29.27
C GLN A 12 12.54 2.47 29.41
N ASP A 13 11.48 2.80 28.73
CA ASP A 13 10.80 4.09 28.83
C ASP A 13 9.28 3.88 28.72
N VAL A 14 8.52 4.79 29.30
CA VAL A 14 7.06 4.77 29.23
C VAL A 14 6.60 6.06 28.60
N GLY A 15 5.95 5.96 27.46
CA GLY A 15 5.36 7.11 26.77
C GLY A 15 4.32 7.82 27.65
N GLY A 16 4.20 9.14 27.45
CA GLY A 16 3.16 9.92 28.14
C GLY A 16 1.75 9.40 27.84
N SER A 17 0.89 9.41 28.84
CA SER A 17 -0.52 8.99 28.73
C SER A 17 -1.49 10.15 28.55
N ASP A 18 -0.98 11.37 28.37
CA ASP A 18 -1.78 12.61 28.32
C ASP A 18 -2.61 12.72 27.04
N VAL A 19 -2.14 12.06 25.96
CA VAL A 19 -2.86 11.95 24.69
C VAL A 19 -3.23 10.48 24.48
N PRO A 20 -4.52 10.14 24.38
CA PRO A 20 -4.94 8.76 24.15
C PRO A 20 -4.45 8.28 22.77
N LEU A 21 -4.05 7.01 22.69
CA LEU A 21 -3.73 6.39 21.42
C LEU A 21 -4.99 6.28 20.56
N ILE A 22 -4.82 6.41 19.25
CA ILE A 22 -5.88 6.19 18.27
C ILE A 22 -6.05 4.68 18.10
N GLU A 23 -7.23 4.15 18.44
CA GLU A 23 -7.56 2.72 18.33
C GLU A 23 -8.35 2.42 17.04
N LEU A 24 -8.10 3.17 15.99
CA LEU A 24 -8.72 2.99 14.68
C LEU A 24 -7.79 2.24 13.73
N THR A 25 -8.36 1.49 12.80
CA THR A 25 -7.59 0.99 11.65
C THR A 25 -7.24 2.15 10.71
N ILE A 26 -6.25 1.95 9.83
CA ILE A 26 -5.85 2.95 8.83
C ILE A 26 -7.04 3.37 7.95
N GLY A 27 -7.87 2.39 7.51
CA GLY A 27 -9.07 2.66 6.72
C GLY A 27 -10.11 3.48 7.50
N GLN A 28 -10.38 3.11 8.77
CA GLN A 28 -11.28 3.87 9.63
C GLN A 28 -10.80 5.31 9.86
N GLN A 29 -9.50 5.50 10.09
CA GLN A 29 -8.92 6.84 10.25
C GLN A 29 -9.09 7.69 8.99
N LEU A 30 -8.92 7.12 7.79
CA LEU A 30 -9.17 7.82 6.54
C LEU A 30 -10.64 8.19 6.40
N ALA A 31 -11.56 7.27 6.73
CA ALA A 31 -13.00 7.52 6.65
C ALA A 31 -13.44 8.65 7.60
N GLU A 32 -13.00 8.64 8.86
CA GLU A 32 -13.28 9.73 9.82
C GLU A 32 -12.66 11.07 9.39
N THR A 33 -11.48 11.02 8.74
CA THR A 33 -10.85 12.22 8.21
C THR A 33 -11.66 12.80 7.05
N ALA A 34 -12.15 11.96 6.16
CA ALA A 34 -13.03 12.38 5.05
C ALA A 34 -14.37 12.95 5.58
N GLU A 35 -14.98 12.33 6.58
CA GLU A 35 -16.20 12.86 7.21
C GLU A 35 -16.02 14.28 7.77
N ARG A 36 -14.85 14.58 8.32
CA ARG A 36 -14.56 15.87 8.96
C ARG A 36 -14.04 16.93 7.98
N PHE A 37 -13.35 16.54 6.92
CA PHE A 37 -12.59 17.40 6.03
C PHE A 37 -12.79 17.06 4.54
N GLY A 38 -13.93 16.49 4.17
CA GLY A 38 -14.22 15.91 2.85
C GLY A 38 -13.81 16.78 1.67
N ASP A 39 -14.15 18.09 1.72
CA ASP A 39 -13.85 19.05 0.66
C ASP A 39 -12.37 19.54 0.65
N ASN A 40 -11.59 19.24 1.69
CA ASN A 40 -10.20 19.67 1.75
C ASN A 40 -9.31 18.83 0.81
N GLU A 41 -8.27 19.47 0.27
CA GLU A 41 -7.27 18.78 -0.57
C GLU A 41 -6.50 17.75 0.27
N ALA A 42 -6.52 16.50 -0.17
CA ALA A 42 -5.90 15.36 0.50
C ALA A 42 -4.63 14.85 -0.20
N LEU A 43 -4.63 14.84 -1.53
CA LEU A 43 -3.53 14.33 -2.34
C LEU A 43 -3.34 15.18 -3.59
N VAL A 44 -2.09 15.50 -3.88
CA VAL A 44 -1.69 16.20 -5.12
C VAL A 44 -0.56 15.42 -5.78
N ASP A 45 -0.80 14.94 -6.98
CA ASP A 45 0.23 14.39 -7.88
C ASP A 45 0.55 15.44 -8.94
N VAL A 46 1.62 16.20 -8.71
CA VAL A 46 2.03 17.31 -9.59
C VAL A 46 2.42 16.81 -10.99
N PRO A 47 3.22 15.75 -11.14
CA PRO A 47 3.55 15.19 -12.46
C PRO A 47 2.33 14.76 -13.27
N ALA A 48 1.35 14.12 -12.63
CA ALA A 48 0.13 13.68 -13.29
C ALA A 48 -0.92 14.80 -13.45
N GLY A 49 -0.72 15.96 -12.81
CA GLY A 49 -1.67 17.06 -12.79
C GLY A 49 -2.99 16.71 -12.11
N ARG A 50 -3.00 15.76 -11.18
CA ARG A 50 -4.20 15.27 -10.50
C ARG A 50 -4.25 15.73 -9.05
N ARG A 51 -5.46 15.99 -8.58
CA ARG A 51 -5.75 16.39 -7.20
C ARG A 51 -6.96 15.61 -6.71
N TRP A 52 -6.97 15.33 -5.42
CA TRP A 52 -8.10 14.70 -4.74
C TRP A 52 -8.44 15.49 -3.48
N THR A 53 -9.71 15.67 -3.23
CA THR A 53 -10.22 15.96 -1.90
C THR A 53 -10.20 14.67 -1.06
N TYR A 54 -10.45 14.77 0.26
CA TYR A 54 -10.54 13.58 1.11
C TYR A 54 -11.73 12.69 0.70
N ASP A 55 -12.85 13.26 0.27
CA ASP A 55 -14.00 12.47 -0.20
C ASP A 55 -13.69 11.73 -1.49
N GLU A 56 -13.06 12.38 -2.46
CA GLU A 56 -12.64 11.74 -3.71
C GLU A 56 -11.58 10.66 -3.46
N LEU A 57 -10.63 10.93 -2.59
CA LEU A 57 -9.60 9.96 -2.20
C LEU A 57 -10.23 8.72 -1.57
N LEU A 58 -11.14 8.88 -0.60
CA LEU A 58 -11.82 7.76 0.05
C LEU A 58 -12.64 6.94 -0.95
N GLN A 59 -13.33 7.58 -1.90
CA GLN A 59 -14.06 6.89 -2.94
C GLN A 59 -13.15 6.04 -3.83
N ASP A 60 -12.03 6.61 -4.30
CA ASP A 60 -11.08 5.90 -5.16
C ASP A 60 -10.37 4.77 -4.40
N VAL A 61 -10.02 4.97 -3.13
CA VAL A 61 -9.48 3.93 -2.24
C VAL A 61 -10.46 2.76 -2.15
N ARG A 62 -11.75 3.01 -1.93
CA ARG A 62 -12.77 1.97 -1.83
C ARG A 62 -13.03 1.24 -3.15
N ARG A 63 -12.98 1.95 -4.29
CA ARG A 63 -13.07 1.30 -5.61
C ARG A 63 -11.90 0.34 -5.81
N LEU A 64 -10.68 0.80 -5.57
CA LEU A 64 -9.50 -0.07 -5.69
C LEU A 64 -9.56 -1.23 -4.70
N ALA A 65 -9.99 -1.01 -3.46
CA ALA A 65 -10.16 -2.08 -2.47
C ALA A 65 -11.16 -3.15 -2.95
N SER A 66 -12.29 -2.74 -3.53
CA SER A 66 -13.27 -3.65 -4.14
C SER A 66 -12.67 -4.42 -5.31
N GLY A 67 -11.95 -3.73 -6.21
CA GLY A 67 -11.27 -4.36 -7.33
C GLY A 67 -10.25 -5.42 -6.89
N LEU A 68 -9.48 -5.15 -5.82
CA LEU A 68 -8.54 -6.13 -5.26
C LEU A 68 -9.26 -7.37 -4.71
N LEU A 69 -10.42 -7.19 -4.07
CA LEU A 69 -11.25 -8.33 -3.63
C LEU A 69 -11.82 -9.12 -4.81
N GLU A 70 -12.22 -8.46 -5.89
CA GLU A 70 -12.71 -9.10 -7.13
C GLU A 70 -11.61 -9.90 -7.84
N LEU A 71 -10.34 -9.48 -7.76
CA LEU A 71 -9.19 -10.27 -8.22
C LEU A 71 -9.01 -11.59 -7.45
N GLY A 72 -9.75 -11.80 -6.38
CA GLY A 72 -9.68 -12.99 -5.55
C GLY A 72 -8.79 -12.84 -4.31
N LEU A 73 -8.21 -11.66 -4.08
CA LEU A 73 -7.42 -11.38 -2.88
C LEU A 73 -8.32 -11.30 -1.63
N ARG A 74 -7.75 -11.59 -0.46
CA ARG A 74 -8.48 -11.64 0.82
C ARG A 74 -7.67 -10.98 1.92
N LYS A 75 -8.32 -10.71 3.04
CA LYS A 75 -7.66 -10.24 4.27
C LYS A 75 -6.47 -11.14 4.62
N GLY A 76 -5.32 -10.53 4.87
CA GLY A 76 -4.07 -11.20 5.20
C GLY A 76 -3.20 -11.54 3.98
N ASP A 77 -3.72 -11.46 2.75
CA ASP A 77 -2.90 -11.61 1.54
C ASP A 77 -1.88 -10.47 1.44
N ARG A 78 -0.70 -10.78 0.94
CA ARG A 78 0.37 -9.80 0.74
C ARG A 78 0.33 -9.27 -0.67
N VAL A 79 0.23 -7.94 -0.75
CA VAL A 79 0.24 -7.18 -2.01
C VAL A 79 1.54 -6.41 -2.10
N GLY A 80 2.39 -6.77 -3.05
CA GLY A 80 3.61 -6.03 -3.34
C GLY A 80 3.29 -4.75 -4.11
N ILE A 81 3.89 -3.63 -3.68
CA ILE A 81 3.86 -2.38 -4.45
C ILE A 81 5.27 -2.04 -4.92
N TRP A 82 5.47 -1.97 -6.24
CA TRP A 82 6.78 -1.74 -6.83
C TRP A 82 6.74 -0.62 -7.86
N ALA A 83 6.90 0.59 -7.37
CA ALA A 83 6.85 1.82 -8.16
C ALA A 83 7.59 2.95 -7.46
N PRO A 84 8.02 4.01 -8.17
CA PRO A 84 8.35 5.28 -7.56
C PRO A 84 7.11 5.94 -6.96
N ASN A 85 7.30 7.09 -6.28
CA ASN A 85 6.20 7.85 -5.70
C ASN A 85 5.25 8.33 -6.81
N ARG A 86 3.98 7.90 -6.72
CA ARG A 86 2.90 8.25 -7.65
C ARG A 86 1.55 7.99 -6.97
N TRP A 87 0.47 8.56 -7.52
CA TRP A 87 -0.85 8.50 -6.90
C TRP A 87 -1.40 7.06 -6.76
N GLU A 88 -1.12 6.17 -7.72
CA GLU A 88 -1.56 4.76 -7.67
C GLU A 88 -0.91 4.02 -6.48
N TRP A 89 0.34 4.35 -6.19
CA TRP A 89 1.04 3.83 -5.03
C TRP A 89 0.30 4.22 -3.73
N PHE A 90 -0.06 5.51 -3.64
CA PHE A 90 -0.75 6.05 -2.48
C PHE A 90 -2.14 5.41 -2.30
N LEU A 91 -2.94 5.31 -3.37
CA LEU A 91 -4.24 4.63 -3.32
C LEU A 91 -4.11 3.16 -2.91
N THR A 92 -3.12 2.45 -3.45
CA THR A 92 -2.90 1.03 -3.12
C THR A 92 -2.62 0.82 -1.65
N GLN A 93 -1.86 1.73 -1.01
CA GLN A 93 -1.59 1.67 0.43
C GLN A 93 -2.88 1.71 1.25
N PHE A 94 -3.77 2.64 0.97
CA PHE A 94 -5.01 2.76 1.70
C PHE A 94 -6.04 1.69 1.32
N ALA A 95 -6.08 1.29 0.05
CA ALA A 95 -6.97 0.23 -0.42
C ALA A 95 -6.66 -1.13 0.23
N THR A 96 -5.39 -1.51 0.33
CA THR A 96 -4.97 -2.73 1.03
C THR A 96 -5.29 -2.66 2.52
N ALA A 97 -5.06 -1.51 3.16
CA ALA A 97 -5.37 -1.30 4.57
C ALA A 97 -6.89 -1.35 4.85
N GLU A 98 -7.73 -0.81 3.96
CA GLU A 98 -9.20 -0.80 4.09
C GLU A 98 -9.76 -2.23 4.22
N VAL A 99 -9.20 -3.18 3.47
CA VAL A 99 -9.68 -4.57 3.43
C VAL A 99 -8.80 -5.55 4.20
N GLY A 100 -7.82 -5.03 4.96
CA GLY A 100 -6.96 -5.83 5.84
C GLY A 100 -5.95 -6.72 5.12
N MET A 101 -5.53 -6.36 3.92
CA MET A 101 -4.39 -6.95 3.23
C MET A 101 -3.08 -6.37 3.79
N VAL A 102 -1.97 -7.03 3.54
CA VAL A 102 -0.63 -6.60 3.96
C VAL A 102 0.10 -5.99 2.78
N LEU A 103 0.40 -4.69 2.83
CA LEU A 103 1.20 -4.04 1.80
C LEU A 103 2.68 -4.35 2.02
N VAL A 104 3.35 -4.84 0.97
CA VAL A 104 4.79 -5.09 0.92
C VAL A 104 5.44 -4.05 0.02
N ASN A 105 6.18 -3.12 0.64
CA ASN A 105 6.89 -2.08 -0.10
C ASN A 105 8.18 -2.64 -0.71
N ILE A 106 8.23 -2.68 -2.04
CA ILE A 106 9.39 -3.16 -2.78
C ILE A 106 10.23 -1.96 -3.23
N ASN A 107 11.53 -1.99 -2.96
CA ASN A 107 12.42 -0.89 -3.30
C ASN A 107 12.47 -0.69 -4.84
N PRO A 108 12.17 0.52 -5.34
CA PRO A 108 12.20 0.82 -6.78
C PRO A 108 13.56 0.56 -7.47
N SER A 109 14.64 0.50 -6.71
CA SER A 109 15.98 0.25 -7.26
C SER A 109 16.36 -1.23 -7.34
N TYR A 110 15.50 -2.15 -6.87
CA TYR A 110 15.79 -3.57 -6.94
C TYR A 110 15.91 -4.06 -8.39
N ARG A 111 16.84 -5.01 -8.59
CA ARG A 111 16.98 -5.77 -9.81
C ARG A 111 16.36 -7.16 -9.64
N VAL A 112 16.42 -7.96 -10.66
CA VAL A 112 15.78 -9.29 -10.73
C VAL A 112 16.02 -10.13 -9.47
N HIS A 113 17.28 -10.20 -8.98
CA HIS A 113 17.62 -11.06 -7.85
C HIS A 113 17.03 -10.55 -6.51
N GLU A 114 17.12 -9.25 -6.25
CA GLU A 114 16.53 -8.66 -5.04
C GLU A 114 15.01 -8.67 -5.10
N LEU A 115 14.44 -8.48 -6.30
CA LEU A 115 13.00 -8.58 -6.52
C LEU A 115 12.49 -9.97 -6.17
N GLU A 116 13.10 -11.01 -6.74
CA GLU A 116 12.76 -12.41 -6.46
C GLU A 116 12.83 -12.69 -4.95
N TYR A 117 13.95 -12.31 -4.31
CA TYR A 117 14.09 -12.50 -2.87
C TYR A 117 12.98 -11.80 -2.08
N ALA A 118 12.64 -10.57 -2.42
CA ALA A 118 11.59 -9.82 -1.73
C ALA A 118 10.22 -10.49 -1.90
N LEU A 119 9.87 -10.91 -3.11
CA LEU A 119 8.59 -11.56 -3.42
C LEU A 119 8.45 -12.90 -2.69
N VAL A 120 9.46 -13.75 -2.78
CA VAL A 120 9.47 -15.07 -2.13
C VAL A 120 9.47 -14.93 -0.61
N LYS A 121 10.37 -14.08 -0.05
CA LYS A 121 10.49 -13.91 1.40
C LYS A 121 9.22 -13.38 2.06
N SER A 122 8.48 -12.53 1.35
CA SER A 122 7.25 -11.93 1.85
C SER A 122 6.00 -12.70 1.39
N GLU A 123 6.15 -13.81 0.64
CA GLU A 123 5.04 -14.62 0.13
C GLU A 123 3.99 -13.72 -0.57
N VAL A 124 4.46 -12.84 -1.45
CA VAL A 124 3.61 -11.87 -2.16
C VAL A 124 2.71 -12.60 -3.14
N ARG A 125 1.39 -12.39 -3.01
CA ARG A 125 0.39 -13.01 -3.86
C ARG A 125 0.04 -12.20 -5.10
N CYS A 126 0.09 -10.88 -4.97
CA CYS A 126 -0.18 -9.95 -6.08
C CYS A 126 0.86 -8.83 -6.06
N VAL A 127 1.38 -8.46 -7.22
CA VAL A 127 2.23 -7.26 -7.37
C VAL A 127 1.48 -6.22 -8.18
N ILE A 128 1.43 -4.99 -7.65
CA ILE A 128 1.03 -3.80 -8.39
C ILE A 128 2.31 -3.01 -8.67
N ALA A 129 2.63 -2.78 -9.93
CA ALA A 129 3.89 -2.17 -10.34
C ALA A 129 3.73 -1.12 -11.44
N ALA A 130 4.65 -0.16 -11.48
CA ALA A 130 4.87 0.64 -12.69
C ALA A 130 5.40 -0.26 -13.83
N THR A 131 5.24 0.16 -15.07
CA THR A 131 5.78 -0.59 -16.21
C THR A 131 7.30 -0.52 -16.27
N GLU A 132 7.84 0.65 -15.91
CA GLU A 132 9.29 0.89 -15.91
C GLU A 132 9.68 2.00 -14.91
N PHE A 133 10.94 2.04 -14.54
CA PHE A 133 11.51 3.15 -13.77
C PHE A 133 13.00 3.32 -14.13
N LYS A 134 13.38 4.52 -14.60
CA LYS A 134 14.72 4.81 -15.14
C LYS A 134 15.09 3.81 -16.25
N ASP A 135 16.14 3.05 -16.04
CA ASP A 135 16.65 2.01 -16.93
C ASP A 135 16.12 0.59 -16.61
N SER A 136 15.24 0.46 -15.62
CA SER A 136 14.64 -0.81 -15.22
C SER A 136 13.28 -1.01 -15.90
N LYS A 137 13.17 -2.10 -16.65
CA LYS A 137 11.93 -2.57 -17.29
C LYS A 137 11.21 -3.50 -16.33
N TYR A 138 10.37 -2.96 -15.46
CA TYR A 138 9.71 -3.72 -14.39
C TYR A 138 8.84 -4.85 -14.92
N ALA A 139 8.09 -4.60 -16.01
CA ALA A 139 7.26 -5.64 -16.61
C ALA A 139 8.08 -6.87 -17.03
N GLU A 140 9.20 -6.66 -17.73
CA GLU A 140 10.09 -7.74 -18.16
C GLU A 140 10.73 -8.48 -16.96
N MET A 141 11.14 -7.73 -15.93
CA MET A 141 11.72 -8.31 -14.72
C MET A 141 10.70 -9.13 -13.93
N LEU A 142 9.44 -8.70 -13.87
CA LEU A 142 8.35 -9.47 -13.24
C LEU A 142 8.04 -10.74 -14.02
N GLU A 143 8.01 -10.69 -15.36
CA GLU A 143 7.86 -11.88 -16.21
C GLU A 143 8.98 -12.90 -15.96
N GLU A 144 10.22 -12.41 -15.76
CA GLU A 144 11.39 -13.26 -15.49
C GLU A 144 11.32 -13.95 -14.13
N VAL A 145 10.89 -13.24 -13.05
CA VAL A 145 10.89 -13.80 -11.69
C VAL A 145 9.62 -14.60 -11.36
N MET A 146 8.49 -14.28 -11.98
CA MET A 146 7.20 -14.90 -11.68
C MET A 146 7.23 -16.44 -11.64
N PRO A 147 7.90 -17.14 -12.58
CA PRO A 147 8.00 -18.61 -12.54
C PRO A 147 8.78 -19.18 -11.34
N ARG A 148 9.48 -18.35 -10.59
CA ARG A 148 10.28 -18.70 -9.42
C ARG A 148 9.66 -18.25 -8.09
N CYS A 149 8.46 -17.63 -8.15
CA CYS A 149 7.72 -17.11 -7.01
C CYS A 149 6.41 -17.88 -6.88
N ASP A 150 6.42 -18.99 -6.17
CA ASP A 150 5.30 -19.95 -6.09
C ASP A 150 3.99 -19.31 -5.59
N ASP A 151 4.09 -18.29 -4.72
CA ASP A 151 2.93 -17.58 -4.17
C ASP A 151 2.39 -16.49 -5.09
N LEU A 152 3.18 -16.03 -6.08
CA LEU A 152 2.82 -14.90 -6.94
C LEU A 152 1.81 -15.33 -8.02
N GLU A 153 0.54 -14.99 -7.80
CA GLU A 153 -0.56 -15.35 -8.70
C GLU A 153 -0.90 -14.23 -9.71
N LYS A 154 -0.65 -12.96 -9.35
CA LYS A 154 -1.09 -11.80 -10.12
C LYS A 154 -0.02 -10.73 -10.22
N VAL A 155 0.08 -10.15 -11.41
CA VAL A 155 0.86 -8.92 -11.67
C VAL A 155 -0.06 -7.93 -12.37
N VAL A 156 -0.25 -6.75 -11.77
CA VAL A 156 -1.06 -5.66 -12.32
C VAL A 156 -0.16 -4.46 -12.56
N LEU A 157 -0.04 -4.05 -13.81
CA LEU A 157 0.72 -2.85 -14.17
C LEU A 157 -0.16 -1.61 -14.05
N MET A 158 0.35 -0.56 -13.41
CA MET A 158 -0.40 0.68 -13.11
C MET A 158 -0.89 1.40 -14.39
N GLU A 159 -0.16 1.24 -15.49
CA GLU A 159 -0.51 1.83 -16.79
C GLU A 159 -1.42 0.93 -17.66
N SER A 160 -1.93 -0.18 -17.11
CA SER A 160 -2.73 -1.14 -17.86
C SER A 160 -4.24 -0.91 -17.77
N ASP A 161 -4.98 -1.46 -18.72
CA ASP A 161 -6.44 -1.52 -18.66
C ASP A 161 -6.93 -2.35 -17.46
N GLU A 162 -6.11 -3.30 -16.98
CA GLU A 162 -6.42 -4.12 -15.82
C GLU A 162 -6.46 -3.26 -14.55
N PHE A 163 -5.44 -2.40 -14.32
CA PHE A 163 -5.47 -1.47 -13.19
C PHE A 163 -6.65 -0.49 -13.29
N ALA A 164 -6.91 0.03 -14.51
CA ALA A 164 -8.06 0.90 -14.73
C ALA A 164 -9.39 0.18 -14.46
N ALA A 165 -9.48 -1.13 -14.67
CA ALA A 165 -10.65 -1.93 -14.34
C ALA A 165 -10.85 -2.08 -12.82
N LEU A 166 -9.78 -2.21 -12.03
CA LEU A 166 -9.87 -2.25 -10.57
C LEU A 166 -10.43 -0.96 -9.95
N MET A 167 -10.36 0.14 -10.67
CA MET A 167 -10.83 1.47 -10.23
C MET A 167 -12.29 1.77 -10.62
N ARG A 168 -13.02 0.83 -11.22
CA ARG A 168 -14.43 1.00 -11.62
C ARG A 168 -15.38 0.53 -10.55
#